data_1da65c58cc72d33562e9a1cf7d71d927
#
_entry.id   1da65c58cc72d33562e9a1cf7d71d927
#
_cell.length_a   1.000
_cell.length_b   1.000
_cell.length_c   1.000
_cell.angle_alpha   90.00
_cell.angle_beta   90.00
_cell.angle_gamma   90.00
#
_symmetry.space_group_name_H-M   'P 1'
#
loop_
_entity.id
_entity.type
_entity.pdbx_description
1 polymer ?
#
loop_
_entity_poly.entity_id
_entity_poly.type
_entity_poly.pdbx_seq_one_letter_code
_entity_poly.pdbx_strand_id
1 'polypeptide(L)'
;MKQGLTRHWAAVPLMAALAIDGGTALAQTATGKGGAASGPLAMPADYTLVWSDEFDKGALPDESKWAYDTGMNKQGWHNREKQYYSGPRAENAALKDGRLVITARKEALTTQADWGGQQYTSTRLITKGKAEWTYGFFEIRAKLPCGQGTWPAIWTLGSQGDWPASGELDILEHMGQKPDWVFSTVHTTSGHGGHGVGDGRKLATACGGFHNYQMLWTPKEIRFGIDGQAHAVYPNLGKGTAQWPFDKPQFLILNLAIGGDLGGEVDDRIFPIGYEIDYVRVYQDKR
;
A
#
# COMPACT_ATOMS: atom_id res chain seq x y z
N MET A 1 -11.92 38.27 18.29
CA MET A 1 -10.60 37.60 18.31
C MET A 1 -10.83 36.10 18.45
N LYS A 2 -10.77 35.35 17.34
CA LYS A 2 -10.86 33.89 17.35
C LYS A 2 -9.48 33.35 17.06
N GLN A 3 -8.85 32.74 18.06
CA GLN A 3 -7.56 32.08 17.90
C GLN A 3 -7.79 30.74 17.19
N GLY A 4 -7.22 30.60 16.00
CA GLY A 4 -7.16 29.35 15.27
C GLY A 4 -6.11 28.43 15.92
N LEU A 5 -6.54 27.27 16.41
CA LEU A 5 -5.63 26.20 16.83
C LEU A 5 -5.07 25.51 15.57
N THR A 6 -3.85 25.87 15.21
CA THR A 6 -3.04 25.07 14.30
C THR A 6 -2.55 23.84 15.06
N ARG A 7 -3.12 22.68 14.76
CA ARG A 7 -2.59 21.39 15.24
C ARG A 7 -1.35 21.06 14.43
N HIS A 8 -0.18 21.26 15.03
CA HIS A 8 1.07 20.72 14.54
C HIS A 8 1.07 19.19 14.70
N TRP A 9 1.12 18.49 13.60
CA TRP A 9 1.35 17.06 13.58
C TRP A 9 2.84 16.82 13.86
N ALA A 10 3.13 16.18 14.97
CA ALA A 10 4.49 15.78 15.31
C ALA A 10 4.97 14.70 14.33
N ALA A 11 6.04 15.00 13.61
CA ALA A 11 6.77 14.02 12.85
C ALA A 11 7.38 12.99 13.81
N VAL A 12 7.04 11.72 13.63
CA VAL A 12 7.65 10.62 14.38
C VAL A 12 8.99 10.31 13.73
N PRO A 13 10.12 10.45 14.43
CA PRO A 13 11.41 10.07 13.88
C PRO A 13 11.56 8.55 13.94
N LEU A 14 11.58 7.89 12.79
CA LEU A 14 12.03 6.51 12.69
C LEU A 14 13.56 6.51 12.53
N MET A 15 14.29 6.43 13.65
CA MET A 15 15.72 6.15 13.63
C MET A 15 15.95 4.64 13.60
N ALA A 16 16.46 4.13 12.49
CA ALA A 16 17.27 2.93 12.48
C ALA A 16 18.32 3.05 11.38
N ALA A 17 19.42 3.73 11.68
CA ALA A 17 20.63 3.63 10.88
C ALA A 17 21.38 2.36 11.33
N LEU A 18 21.37 1.32 10.50
CA LEU A 18 22.34 0.24 10.56
C LEU A 18 23.24 0.35 9.34
N ALA A 19 24.50 0.73 9.60
CA ALA A 19 25.55 0.62 8.63
C ALA A 19 25.75 -0.85 8.26
N ILE A 20 25.68 -1.17 6.98
CA ILE A 20 26.02 -2.50 6.46
C ILE A 20 27.08 -2.30 5.39
N ASP A 21 28.23 -2.92 5.63
CA ASP A 21 29.35 -3.09 4.71
C ASP A 21 28.90 -3.74 3.39
N GLY A 22 29.62 -3.39 2.31
CA GLY A 22 29.33 -3.82 0.95
C GLY A 22 29.24 -5.33 0.78
N GLY A 23 28.03 -5.82 0.63
CA GLY A 23 27.69 -7.18 0.23
C GLY A 23 26.51 -7.14 -0.73
N THR A 24 26.63 -7.86 -1.84
CA THR A 24 25.62 -8.08 -2.88
C THR A 24 24.20 -8.09 -2.33
N ALA A 25 23.37 -7.17 -2.80
CA ALA A 25 21.95 -7.09 -2.45
C ALA A 25 21.20 -8.35 -2.93
N LEU A 26 21.12 -9.33 -2.05
CA LEU A 26 20.15 -10.40 -2.16
C LEU A 26 18.79 -9.78 -1.81
N ALA A 27 17.84 -9.87 -2.72
CA ALA A 27 16.46 -9.53 -2.46
C ALA A 27 16.01 -10.23 -1.17
N GLN A 28 15.76 -9.45 -0.11
CA GLN A 28 15.27 -9.98 1.15
C GLN A 28 13.81 -10.41 0.94
N THR A 29 13.64 -11.68 0.67
CA THR A 29 12.33 -12.32 0.81
C THR A 29 11.95 -12.32 2.28
N ALA A 30 10.70 -12.03 2.60
CA ALA A 30 10.16 -12.17 3.94
C ALA A 30 10.57 -13.51 4.53
N THR A 31 11.39 -13.52 5.58
CA THR A 31 12.00 -14.74 6.14
C THR A 31 11.11 -15.46 7.16
N GLY A 32 10.01 -14.85 7.56
CA GLY A 32 8.97 -15.50 8.33
C GLY A 32 8.01 -16.21 7.38
N LYS A 33 8.07 -17.54 7.29
CA LYS A 33 7.05 -18.30 6.57
C LYS A 33 5.73 -18.13 7.29
N GLY A 34 4.85 -17.26 6.75
CA GLY A 34 3.41 -17.41 6.94
C GLY A 34 3.04 -18.84 6.55
N GLY A 35 2.05 -19.43 7.18
CA GLY A 35 1.59 -20.75 6.74
C GLY A 35 1.21 -20.63 5.25
N ALA A 36 1.73 -21.53 4.40
CA ALA A 36 1.33 -21.58 3.01
C ALA A 36 -0.18 -21.79 2.96
N ALA A 37 -0.93 -20.70 2.67
CA ALA A 37 -2.38 -20.80 2.51
C ALA A 37 -2.63 -21.29 1.09
N SER A 38 -3.14 -22.49 0.97
CA SER A 38 -3.71 -22.97 -0.30
C SER A 38 -5.20 -23.16 -0.13
N GLY A 39 -6.00 -22.64 -1.04
CA GLY A 39 -7.43 -22.84 -1.04
C GLY A 39 -8.22 -21.57 -1.38
N PRO A 40 -9.55 -21.66 -1.46
CA PRO A 40 -10.37 -20.52 -1.83
C PRO A 40 -10.30 -19.41 -0.79
N LEU A 41 -10.32 -18.19 -1.27
CA LEU A 41 -10.52 -16.97 -0.50
C LEU A 41 -11.76 -16.26 -1.05
N ALA A 42 -12.88 -16.44 -0.40
CA ALA A 42 -14.15 -15.84 -0.77
C ALA A 42 -14.62 -14.88 0.31
N MET A 43 -15.39 -13.87 -0.08
CA MET A 43 -16.13 -13.02 0.85
C MET A 43 -17.12 -13.88 1.63
N PRO A 44 -17.15 -13.79 2.98
CA PRO A 44 -18.15 -14.50 3.78
C PRO A 44 -19.58 -14.12 3.40
N ALA A 45 -20.51 -15.10 3.42
CA ALA A 45 -21.87 -14.90 2.96
C ALA A 45 -22.70 -13.92 3.82
N ASP A 46 -22.31 -13.72 5.06
CA ASP A 46 -22.92 -12.80 6.02
C ASP A 46 -22.31 -11.39 5.99
N TYR A 47 -21.31 -11.15 5.14
CA TYR A 47 -20.72 -9.82 4.97
C TYR A 47 -21.52 -8.99 3.95
N THR A 48 -21.56 -7.68 4.16
CA THR A 48 -22.16 -6.71 3.24
C THR A 48 -21.19 -5.61 2.90
N LEU A 49 -21.38 -5.02 1.72
CA LEU A 49 -20.62 -3.86 1.29
C LEU A 49 -20.88 -2.68 2.25
N VAL A 50 -19.83 -2.20 2.91
CA VAL A 50 -19.90 -1.08 3.85
C VAL A 50 -19.24 0.19 3.27
N TRP A 51 -18.32 0.02 2.32
CA TRP A 51 -17.66 1.13 1.66
C TRP A 51 -17.14 0.69 0.28
N SER A 52 -17.21 1.60 -0.70
CA SER A 52 -16.57 1.39 -1.99
C SER A 52 -16.18 2.69 -2.67
N ASP A 53 -15.24 2.57 -3.60
CA ASP A 53 -15.03 3.52 -4.66
C ASP A 53 -14.89 2.79 -5.99
N GLU A 54 -15.80 3.08 -6.90
CA GLU A 54 -15.86 2.51 -8.25
C GLU A 54 -15.16 3.42 -9.28
N PHE A 55 -14.65 4.57 -8.84
CA PHE A 55 -13.93 5.57 -9.65
C PHE A 55 -14.67 6.05 -10.91
N ASP A 56 -15.99 6.01 -10.88
CA ASP A 56 -16.88 6.30 -12.02
C ASP A 56 -17.34 7.76 -12.08
N LYS A 57 -16.96 8.61 -11.12
CA LYS A 57 -17.45 9.99 -10.98
C LYS A 57 -16.31 10.98 -10.78
N GLY A 58 -16.33 12.04 -11.58
CA GLY A 58 -15.35 13.14 -11.51
C GLY A 58 -14.13 12.92 -12.39
N ALA A 59 -13.16 13.80 -12.25
CA ALA A 59 -11.89 13.75 -12.99
C ALA A 59 -10.71 13.38 -12.09
N LEU A 60 -10.88 13.61 -10.78
CA LEU A 60 -9.89 13.33 -9.73
C LEU A 60 -10.53 12.46 -8.65
N PRO A 61 -9.70 11.75 -7.84
CA PRO A 61 -10.17 11.02 -6.66
C PRO A 61 -11.08 11.88 -5.77
N ASP A 62 -12.16 11.28 -5.28
CA ASP A 62 -13.15 11.93 -4.42
C ASP A 62 -12.53 12.27 -3.06
N GLU A 63 -12.40 13.57 -2.76
CA GLU A 63 -11.82 14.07 -1.51
C GLU A 63 -12.65 13.73 -0.26
N SER A 64 -13.91 13.31 -0.42
CA SER A 64 -14.69 12.76 0.70
C SER A 64 -14.25 11.36 1.11
N LYS A 65 -13.60 10.63 0.21
CA LYS A 65 -13.11 9.25 0.39
C LYS A 65 -11.60 9.19 0.57
N TRP A 66 -10.86 10.05 -0.12
CA TRP A 66 -9.39 10.00 -0.20
C TRP A 66 -8.75 11.32 0.24
N ALA A 67 -7.61 11.21 0.85
CA ALA A 67 -6.67 12.31 1.05
C ALA A 67 -5.37 12.01 0.30
N TYR A 68 -4.68 13.04 -0.15
CA TYR A 68 -3.34 12.93 -0.74
C TYR A 68 -2.31 13.00 0.39
N ASP A 69 -1.48 11.98 0.52
CA ASP A 69 -0.41 11.97 1.50
C ASP A 69 0.88 12.54 0.90
N THR A 70 1.21 13.75 1.29
CA THR A 70 2.40 14.50 0.84
C THR A 70 3.38 14.76 1.99
N GLY A 71 3.11 14.19 3.17
CA GLY A 71 3.71 14.60 4.43
C GLY A 71 5.23 14.44 4.53
N MET A 72 5.83 13.56 3.72
CA MET A 72 7.27 13.29 3.77
C MET A 72 8.05 13.81 2.55
N ASN A 73 7.42 14.53 1.64
CA ASN A 73 8.09 15.01 0.42
C ASN A 73 9.38 15.79 0.71
N LYS A 74 9.34 16.71 1.69
CA LYS A 74 10.50 17.56 2.03
C LYS A 74 11.68 16.76 2.58
N GLN A 75 11.40 15.77 3.41
CA GLN A 75 12.40 14.94 4.09
C GLN A 75 12.86 13.76 3.24
N GLY A 76 12.08 13.39 2.23
CA GLY A 76 12.19 12.14 1.49
C GLY A 76 11.35 11.02 2.12
N TRP A 77 10.81 10.16 1.29
CA TRP A 77 10.00 9.02 1.71
C TRP A 77 10.87 7.89 2.28
N HIS A 78 10.28 7.06 3.11
CA HIS A 78 10.95 5.89 3.69
C HIS A 78 11.46 4.94 2.60
N ASN A 79 12.21 3.92 3.00
CA ASN A 79 12.70 2.87 2.09
C ASN A 79 13.53 3.41 0.90
N ARG A 80 14.11 4.62 1.01
CA ARG A 80 14.90 5.27 -0.05
C ARG A 80 14.12 5.49 -1.36
N GLU A 81 12.81 5.61 -1.26
CA GLU A 81 11.93 5.92 -2.38
C GLU A 81 12.29 7.26 -3.02
N LYS A 82 12.13 7.38 -4.34
CA LYS A 82 12.67 8.51 -5.13
C LYS A 82 11.63 9.50 -5.62
N GLN A 83 10.34 9.20 -5.50
CA GLN A 83 9.27 10.05 -5.98
C GLN A 83 8.88 11.15 -5.00
N TYR A 84 8.37 12.23 -5.55
CA TYR A 84 7.52 13.21 -4.90
C TYR A 84 6.07 12.75 -5.04
N TYR A 85 5.32 12.62 -3.96
CA TYR A 85 3.89 12.36 -4.03
C TYR A 85 3.13 13.67 -4.15
N SER A 86 2.45 13.86 -5.28
CA SER A 86 1.71 15.10 -5.56
C SER A 86 0.39 15.18 -4.78
N GLY A 87 -0.05 16.41 -4.50
CA GLY A 87 -1.43 16.69 -4.14
C GLY A 87 -2.38 16.45 -5.34
N PRO A 88 -3.61 17.01 -5.31
CA PRO A 88 -4.59 16.87 -6.38
C PRO A 88 -4.03 17.37 -7.72
N ARG A 89 -3.69 16.44 -8.60
CA ARG A 89 -3.08 16.72 -9.90
C ARG A 89 -3.40 15.61 -10.88
N ALA A 90 -4.10 15.94 -11.97
CA ALA A 90 -4.58 14.96 -12.96
C ALA A 90 -3.42 14.22 -13.67
N GLU A 91 -2.24 14.81 -13.73
CA GLU A 91 -1.05 14.19 -14.31
C GLU A 91 -0.54 13.01 -13.48
N ASN A 92 -0.85 12.97 -12.16
CA ASN A 92 -0.41 11.90 -11.26
C ASN A 92 -1.56 11.03 -10.73
N ALA A 93 -2.78 11.57 -10.61
CA ALA A 93 -3.95 10.78 -10.25
C ALA A 93 -5.17 11.32 -11.00
N ALA A 94 -5.72 10.53 -11.89
CA ALA A 94 -6.89 10.91 -12.67
C ALA A 94 -7.90 9.76 -12.76
N LEU A 95 -9.19 10.11 -12.85
CA LEU A 95 -10.23 9.15 -13.18
C LEU A 95 -10.39 9.10 -14.70
N LYS A 96 -10.21 7.93 -15.29
CA LYS A 96 -10.29 7.70 -16.73
C LYS A 96 -11.02 6.38 -17.01
N ASP A 97 -12.04 6.44 -17.84
CA ASP A 97 -12.81 5.26 -18.25
C ASP A 97 -13.33 4.41 -17.06
N GLY A 98 -13.82 5.08 -16.00
CA GLY A 98 -14.31 4.43 -14.80
C GLY A 98 -13.21 3.79 -13.94
N ARG A 99 -11.98 4.34 -13.97
CA ARG A 99 -10.83 3.81 -13.20
C ARG A 99 -10.00 4.94 -12.63
N LEU A 100 -9.39 4.69 -11.49
CA LEU A 100 -8.29 5.50 -11.00
C LEU A 100 -7.00 5.09 -11.72
N VAL A 101 -6.31 6.06 -12.32
CA VAL A 101 -4.97 5.88 -12.89
C VAL A 101 -3.97 6.70 -12.08
N ILE A 102 -3.15 6.05 -11.28
CA ILE A 102 -1.99 6.66 -10.63
C ILE A 102 -0.84 6.61 -11.63
N THR A 103 -0.35 7.78 -12.05
CA THR A 103 0.70 7.88 -13.06
C THR A 103 1.99 8.38 -12.44
N ALA A 104 3.04 7.57 -12.53
CA ALA A 104 4.39 8.02 -12.21
C ALA A 104 5.01 8.67 -13.46
N ARG A 105 5.77 9.77 -13.22
CA ARG A 105 6.39 10.58 -14.28
C ARG A 105 7.83 10.90 -13.91
N LYS A 106 8.69 11.00 -14.91
CA LYS A 106 10.03 11.58 -14.75
C LYS A 106 9.93 13.09 -14.90
N GLU A 107 9.80 13.77 -13.79
CA GLU A 107 9.73 15.23 -13.70
C GLU A 107 10.06 15.70 -12.28
N ALA A 108 10.48 16.96 -12.14
CA ALA A 108 10.77 17.57 -10.85
C ALA A 108 9.86 18.78 -10.63
N LEU A 109 9.08 18.77 -9.56
CA LEU A 109 8.17 19.87 -9.19
C LEU A 109 8.90 20.90 -8.32
N THR A 110 9.95 21.49 -8.83
CA THR A 110 10.89 22.39 -8.11
C THR A 110 10.25 23.62 -7.51
N THR A 111 9.06 24.02 -7.97
CA THR A 111 8.30 25.17 -7.46
C THR A 111 7.44 24.85 -6.24
N GLN A 112 7.30 23.57 -5.88
CA GLN A 112 6.55 23.19 -4.70
C GLN A 112 7.36 23.43 -3.42
N ALA A 113 6.72 24.02 -2.40
CA ALA A 113 7.39 24.41 -1.16
C ALA A 113 7.94 23.21 -0.37
N ASP A 114 7.34 22.04 -0.56
CA ASP A 114 7.71 20.76 0.05
C ASP A 114 8.56 19.86 -0.87
N TRP A 115 9.04 20.37 -2.02
CA TRP A 115 9.95 19.62 -2.87
C TRP A 115 11.30 19.39 -2.16
N GLY A 116 11.73 18.16 -2.09
CA GLY A 116 12.94 17.69 -1.40
C GLY A 116 14.04 17.19 -2.33
N GLY A 117 13.98 17.53 -3.65
CA GLY A 117 15.02 17.11 -4.61
C GLY A 117 14.60 15.97 -5.54
N GLN A 118 13.39 15.46 -5.42
CA GLN A 118 12.89 14.31 -6.20
C GLN A 118 12.87 14.62 -7.71
N GLN A 119 13.20 13.61 -8.52
CA GLN A 119 13.21 13.69 -9.98
C GLN A 119 12.05 12.91 -10.62
N TYR A 120 11.19 12.33 -9.81
CA TYR A 120 10.00 11.61 -10.22
C TYR A 120 8.81 12.13 -9.44
N THR A 121 7.62 12.06 -10.05
CA THR A 121 6.35 12.34 -9.37
C THR A 121 5.45 11.13 -9.43
N SER A 122 4.59 10.98 -8.44
CA SER A 122 3.58 9.95 -8.34
C SER A 122 2.45 10.40 -7.41
N THR A 123 1.61 9.48 -6.97
CA THR A 123 0.55 9.74 -5.98
C THR A 123 0.49 8.65 -4.92
N ARG A 124 0.20 9.08 -3.69
CA ARG A 124 -0.19 8.24 -2.56
C ARG A 124 -1.53 8.74 -2.01
N LEU A 125 -2.55 7.91 -2.15
CA LEU A 125 -3.90 8.16 -1.66
C LEU A 125 -4.13 7.38 -0.37
N ILE A 126 -4.76 8.02 0.61
CA ILE A 126 -5.06 7.41 1.90
C ILE A 126 -6.51 7.66 2.30
N THR A 127 -7.12 6.70 2.99
CA THR A 127 -8.47 6.88 3.59
C THR A 127 -8.42 7.42 5.01
N LYS A 128 -7.24 7.74 5.56
CA LYS A 128 -7.07 8.23 6.94
C LYS A 128 -7.93 9.45 7.21
N GLY A 129 -8.74 9.39 8.29
CA GLY A 129 -9.67 10.45 8.67
C GLY A 129 -10.90 10.57 7.76
N LYS A 130 -11.09 9.64 6.81
CA LYS A 130 -12.24 9.53 5.90
C LYS A 130 -12.97 8.21 6.14
N ALA A 131 -12.24 7.09 6.07
CA ALA A 131 -12.73 5.76 6.34
C ALA A 131 -11.62 4.89 6.95
N GLU A 132 -11.98 4.14 7.97
CA GLU A 132 -11.08 3.25 8.72
C GLU A 132 -11.87 2.01 9.14
N TRP A 133 -11.24 0.86 9.16
CA TRP A 133 -11.91 -0.41 9.45
C TRP A 133 -11.13 -1.23 10.47
N THR A 134 -11.85 -1.97 11.29
CA THR A 134 -11.33 -3.11 12.04
C THR A 134 -12.04 -4.34 11.53
N TYR A 135 -11.28 -5.28 10.97
CA TYR A 135 -11.77 -6.48 10.29
C TYR A 135 -12.54 -6.18 8.99
N GLY A 136 -12.73 -7.19 8.19
CA GLY A 136 -13.47 -7.10 6.95
C GLY A 136 -12.90 -7.97 5.83
N PHE A 137 -13.61 -8.00 4.72
CA PHE A 137 -13.11 -8.52 3.45
C PHE A 137 -12.85 -7.32 2.53
N PHE A 138 -11.61 -7.18 2.10
CA PHE A 138 -11.15 -6.14 1.20
C PHE A 138 -10.94 -6.75 -0.17
N GLU A 139 -11.46 -6.11 -1.19
CA GLU A 139 -11.24 -6.50 -2.58
C GLU A 139 -10.92 -5.27 -3.42
N ILE A 140 -9.76 -5.29 -4.03
CA ILE A 140 -9.28 -4.23 -4.89
C ILE A 140 -8.94 -4.83 -6.24
N ARG A 141 -9.59 -4.33 -7.31
CA ARG A 141 -9.32 -4.77 -8.66
C ARG A 141 -8.36 -3.80 -9.34
N ALA A 142 -7.21 -4.31 -9.71
CA ALA A 142 -6.15 -3.46 -10.26
C ALA A 142 -5.33 -4.17 -11.32
N LYS A 143 -4.70 -3.36 -12.22
CA LYS A 143 -3.70 -3.77 -13.19
C LYS A 143 -2.39 -3.05 -12.87
N LEU A 144 -1.33 -3.82 -12.67
CA LEU A 144 -0.07 -3.31 -12.15
C LEU A 144 0.80 -2.66 -13.23
N PRO A 145 1.53 -1.58 -12.92
CA PRO A 145 2.58 -1.06 -13.76
C PRO A 145 3.79 -2.02 -13.70
N CYS A 146 4.30 -2.41 -14.85
CA CYS A 146 5.44 -3.29 -14.94
C CYS A 146 6.59 -2.63 -15.68
N GLY A 147 7.53 -2.14 -14.93
CA GLY A 147 8.74 -1.52 -15.44
C GLY A 147 9.77 -1.45 -14.33
N GLN A 148 11.05 -1.62 -14.67
CA GLN A 148 12.13 -1.59 -13.71
C GLN A 148 12.14 -0.27 -12.94
N GLY A 149 12.03 -0.36 -11.63
CA GLY A 149 11.94 0.79 -10.74
C GLY A 149 10.55 1.10 -10.21
N THR A 150 9.48 0.43 -10.69
CA THR A 150 8.14 0.60 -10.13
C THR A 150 7.92 -0.27 -8.90
N TRP A 151 7.18 0.27 -7.93
CA TRP A 151 6.76 -0.42 -6.71
C TRP A 151 5.34 0.03 -6.33
N PRO A 152 4.31 -0.48 -7.02
CA PRO A 152 2.93 -0.27 -6.64
C PRO A 152 2.58 -1.07 -5.38
N ALA A 153 1.72 -0.50 -4.53
CA ALA A 153 1.23 -1.15 -3.34
C ALA A 153 -0.25 -0.84 -3.05
N ILE A 154 -0.91 -1.82 -2.41
CA ILE A 154 -2.22 -1.72 -1.76
C ILE A 154 -2.02 -2.24 -0.35
N TRP A 155 -2.19 -1.39 0.64
CA TRP A 155 -1.83 -1.72 2.01
C TRP A 155 -2.60 -0.92 3.04
N THR A 156 -2.48 -1.28 4.31
CA THR A 156 -3.13 -0.57 5.41
C THR A 156 -2.14 -0.26 6.51
N LEU A 157 -2.38 0.83 7.24
CA LEU A 157 -1.66 1.18 8.47
C LEU A 157 -2.63 1.40 9.62
N GLY A 158 -2.19 1.08 10.82
CA GLY A 158 -2.93 1.39 12.03
C GLY A 158 -3.19 2.89 12.16
N SER A 159 -4.44 3.26 12.47
CA SER A 159 -4.86 4.65 12.62
C SER A 159 -4.35 5.30 13.90
N GLN A 160 -3.94 4.50 14.87
CA GLN A 160 -3.52 4.93 16.19
C GLN A 160 -2.20 4.27 16.60
N GLY A 161 -1.32 5.06 17.22
CA GLY A 161 -0.01 4.61 17.69
C GLY A 161 1.06 4.68 16.61
N ASP A 162 2.26 4.27 16.98
CA ASP A 162 3.44 4.35 16.14
C ASP A 162 3.70 3.02 15.43
N TRP A 163 4.25 3.10 14.24
CA TRP A 163 4.75 1.94 13.52
C TRP A 163 6.03 1.40 14.18
N PRO A 164 6.25 0.06 14.29
CA PRO A 164 5.40 -1.02 13.78
C PRO A 164 4.35 -1.51 14.79
N ALA A 165 4.22 -0.90 15.98
CA ALA A 165 3.31 -1.34 17.02
C ALA A 165 1.82 -1.14 16.67
N SER A 166 1.52 -0.24 15.72
CA SER A 166 0.18 -0.03 15.18
C SER A 166 -0.24 -1.08 14.14
N GLY A 167 0.73 -1.85 13.64
CA GLY A 167 0.52 -2.87 12.60
C GLY A 167 0.39 -2.30 11.18
N GLU A 168 0.78 -3.14 10.21
CA GLU A 168 0.68 -2.89 8.78
C GLU A 168 0.30 -4.17 8.06
N LEU A 169 -0.61 -4.08 7.07
CA LEU A 169 -1.06 -5.21 6.26
C LEU A 169 -0.90 -4.85 4.79
N ASP A 170 0.06 -5.47 4.13
CA ASP A 170 0.31 -5.29 2.71
C ASP A 170 -0.49 -6.32 1.94
N ILE A 171 -1.64 -5.88 1.40
CA ILE A 171 -2.52 -6.73 0.58
C ILE A 171 -1.81 -7.08 -0.73
N LEU A 172 -1.09 -6.12 -1.26
CA LEU A 172 -0.30 -6.25 -2.48
C LEU A 172 0.94 -5.38 -2.40
N GLU A 173 2.08 -5.99 -2.69
CA GLU A 173 3.30 -5.32 -3.13
C GLU A 173 3.79 -5.97 -4.43
N HIS A 174 4.25 -5.14 -5.37
CA HIS A 174 4.81 -5.64 -6.62
C HIS A 174 6.10 -4.88 -6.98
N MET A 175 7.07 -5.62 -7.44
CA MET A 175 8.36 -5.08 -7.90
C MET A 175 8.45 -5.18 -9.41
N GLY A 176 8.58 -4.06 -10.11
CA GLY A 176 8.59 -4.03 -11.58
C GLY A 176 9.68 -4.86 -12.23
N GLN A 177 10.80 -5.12 -11.53
CA GLN A 177 11.86 -6.04 -11.96
C GLN A 177 11.54 -7.53 -11.71
N LYS A 178 10.42 -7.85 -11.03
CA LYS A 178 9.88 -9.21 -10.84
C LYS A 178 8.44 -9.27 -11.34
N PRO A 179 8.20 -9.06 -12.64
CA PRO A 179 6.89 -8.73 -13.18
C PRO A 179 5.84 -9.82 -13.00
N ASP A 180 6.24 -11.05 -12.73
CA ASP A 180 5.36 -12.20 -12.52
C ASP A 180 5.22 -12.61 -11.05
N TRP A 181 5.61 -11.75 -10.10
CA TRP A 181 5.47 -12.02 -8.67
C TRP A 181 4.72 -10.92 -7.93
N VAL A 182 3.81 -11.32 -7.06
CA VAL A 182 3.05 -10.46 -6.13
C VAL A 182 3.32 -10.93 -4.72
N PHE A 183 3.48 -10.00 -3.79
CA PHE A 183 3.78 -10.29 -2.39
C PHE A 183 2.69 -9.71 -1.49
N SER A 184 2.44 -10.40 -0.38
CA SER A 184 1.62 -9.89 0.73
C SER A 184 2.39 -10.09 2.03
N THR A 185 2.37 -9.07 2.90
CA THR A 185 3.20 -9.04 4.09
C THR A 185 2.43 -8.48 5.28
N VAL A 186 2.78 -8.91 6.48
CA VAL A 186 2.30 -8.37 7.75
C VAL A 186 3.49 -7.85 8.54
N HIS A 187 3.41 -6.59 8.98
CA HIS A 187 4.42 -5.97 9.83
C HIS A 187 3.85 -5.69 11.22
N THR A 188 4.57 -6.12 12.24
CA THR A 188 4.21 -5.95 13.66
C THR A 188 5.48 -5.72 14.48
N THR A 189 5.35 -5.44 15.76
CA THR A 189 6.52 -5.36 16.65
C THR A 189 7.31 -6.67 16.70
N SER A 190 6.64 -7.82 16.54
CA SER A 190 7.31 -9.15 16.52
C SER A 190 8.05 -9.44 15.23
N GLY A 191 7.79 -8.71 14.14
CA GLY A 191 8.45 -8.85 12.85
C GLY A 191 8.05 -7.75 11.88
N HIS A 192 9.01 -6.96 11.41
CA HIS A 192 8.81 -5.84 10.51
C HIS A 192 10.02 -5.57 9.63
N GLY A 193 9.90 -4.71 8.63
CA GLY A 193 10.93 -4.49 7.63
C GLY A 193 11.30 -5.81 6.94
N GLY A 194 12.57 -6.12 6.81
CA GLY A 194 13.05 -7.39 6.24
C GLY A 194 12.65 -8.65 7.01
N HIS A 195 12.00 -8.52 8.17
CA HIS A 195 11.50 -9.61 9.01
C HIS A 195 9.96 -9.64 9.08
N GLY A 196 9.26 -8.94 8.18
CA GLY A 196 7.82 -9.08 8.00
C GLY A 196 7.41 -10.52 7.71
N VAL A 197 6.19 -10.89 8.04
CA VAL A 197 5.66 -12.24 7.83
C VAL A 197 4.70 -12.24 6.65
N GLY A 198 5.01 -13.00 5.62
CA GLY A 198 4.19 -13.02 4.41
C GLY A 198 4.63 -14.11 3.43
N ASP A 199 4.07 -14.06 2.24
CA ASP A 199 4.45 -14.94 1.14
C ASP A 199 4.26 -14.24 -0.21
N GLY A 200 4.90 -14.78 -1.25
CA GLY A 200 4.76 -14.35 -2.62
C GLY A 200 4.02 -15.37 -3.47
N ARG A 201 3.26 -14.88 -4.43
CA ARG A 201 2.60 -15.72 -5.43
C ARG A 201 3.05 -15.36 -6.83
N LYS A 202 3.37 -16.40 -7.61
CA LYS A 202 3.64 -16.23 -9.04
C LYS A 202 2.33 -15.99 -9.79
N LEU A 203 2.28 -14.87 -10.54
CA LEU A 203 1.13 -14.43 -11.32
C LEU A 203 1.64 -13.91 -12.67
N ALA A 204 1.76 -14.81 -13.66
CA ALA A 204 2.35 -14.48 -14.95
C ALA A 204 1.60 -13.37 -15.72
N THR A 205 0.36 -13.08 -15.34
CA THR A 205 -0.50 -12.07 -15.96
C THR A 205 -0.60 -10.78 -15.15
N ALA A 206 0.19 -10.61 -14.07
CA ALA A 206 0.13 -9.44 -13.18
C ALA A 206 0.23 -8.10 -13.93
N CYS A 207 1.06 -8.04 -14.99
CA CYS A 207 1.23 -6.86 -15.82
C CYS A 207 0.23 -6.78 -17.00
N GLY A 208 -0.36 -7.90 -17.38
CA GLY A 208 -1.15 -8.01 -18.61
C GLY A 208 -2.64 -7.75 -18.44
N GLY A 209 -3.16 -7.85 -17.21
CA GLY A 209 -4.59 -7.79 -16.95
C GLY A 209 -4.95 -7.26 -15.57
N PHE A 210 -6.25 -7.11 -15.34
CA PHE A 210 -6.78 -6.79 -14.03
C PHE A 210 -6.93 -8.07 -13.21
N HIS A 211 -6.53 -7.99 -11.94
CA HIS A 211 -6.69 -9.03 -10.94
C HIS A 211 -7.38 -8.48 -9.70
N ASN A 212 -8.07 -9.34 -8.95
CA ASN A 212 -8.65 -9.00 -7.66
C ASN A 212 -7.62 -9.32 -6.58
N TYR A 213 -7.08 -8.30 -5.93
CA TYR A 213 -6.23 -8.43 -4.75
C TYR A 213 -7.10 -8.36 -3.51
N GLN A 214 -7.00 -9.39 -2.66
CA GLN A 214 -7.99 -9.65 -1.64
C GLN A 214 -7.36 -9.90 -0.28
N MET A 215 -8.03 -9.42 0.77
CA MET A 215 -7.70 -9.71 2.16
C MET A 215 -8.97 -10.04 2.94
N LEU A 216 -8.99 -11.17 3.63
CA LEU A 216 -9.94 -11.46 4.68
C LEU A 216 -9.25 -11.25 6.03
N TRP A 217 -9.69 -10.26 6.76
CA TRP A 217 -9.18 -9.90 8.08
C TRP A 217 -10.26 -10.12 9.14
N THR A 218 -10.00 -11.06 10.04
CA THR A 218 -10.89 -11.48 11.14
C THR A 218 -10.15 -11.39 12.48
N PRO A 219 -10.83 -11.53 13.63
CA PRO A 219 -10.17 -11.64 14.94
C PRO A 219 -9.21 -12.83 15.08
N LYS A 220 -9.34 -13.85 14.20
CA LYS A 220 -8.59 -15.11 14.29
C LYS A 220 -7.39 -15.16 13.38
N GLU A 221 -7.49 -14.55 12.19
CA GLU A 221 -6.46 -14.62 11.17
C GLU A 221 -6.64 -13.52 10.11
N ILE A 222 -5.56 -13.23 9.41
CA ILE A 222 -5.54 -12.44 8.18
C ILE A 222 -5.13 -13.37 7.06
N ARG A 223 -5.90 -13.41 5.98
CA ARG A 223 -5.61 -14.19 4.78
C ARG A 223 -5.52 -13.26 3.58
N PHE A 224 -4.47 -13.41 2.79
CA PHE A 224 -4.30 -12.69 1.53
C PHE A 224 -4.50 -13.62 0.34
N GLY A 225 -5.06 -13.09 -0.73
CA GLY A 225 -5.29 -13.86 -1.94
C GLY A 225 -5.39 -13.02 -3.20
N ILE A 226 -5.40 -13.71 -4.33
CA ILE A 226 -5.55 -13.12 -5.65
C ILE A 226 -6.58 -13.97 -6.40
N ASP A 227 -7.58 -13.30 -7.01
CA ASP A 227 -8.62 -13.95 -7.82
C ASP A 227 -9.31 -15.13 -7.10
N GLY A 228 -9.66 -14.91 -5.83
CA GLY A 228 -10.35 -15.90 -5.02
C GLY A 228 -9.48 -17.06 -4.52
N GLN A 229 -8.16 -16.97 -4.64
CA GLN A 229 -7.23 -18.00 -4.17
C GLN A 229 -6.25 -17.43 -3.15
N ALA A 230 -6.28 -17.98 -1.93
CA ALA A 230 -5.35 -17.58 -0.86
C ALA A 230 -3.92 -18.02 -1.18
N HIS A 231 -2.95 -17.20 -0.78
CA HIS A 231 -1.52 -17.52 -0.90
C HIS A 231 -0.74 -17.25 0.40
N ALA A 232 -1.27 -16.42 1.31
CA ALA A 232 -0.63 -16.17 2.59
C ALA A 232 -1.67 -16.13 3.72
N VAL A 233 -1.27 -16.57 4.91
CA VAL A 233 -2.07 -16.49 6.13
C VAL A 233 -1.22 -16.07 7.32
N TYR A 234 -1.75 -15.15 8.13
CA TYR A 234 -1.16 -14.71 9.40
C TYR A 234 -2.15 -14.97 10.52
N PRO A 235 -1.94 -16.01 11.36
CA PRO A 235 -2.85 -16.36 12.43
C PRO A 235 -2.65 -15.49 13.67
N ASN A 236 -3.73 -15.18 14.37
CA ASN A 236 -3.66 -14.66 15.74
C ASN A 236 -3.28 -15.79 16.70
N LEU A 237 -2.05 -15.76 17.17
CA LEU A 237 -1.51 -16.79 18.08
C LEU A 237 -1.82 -16.52 19.56
N GLY A 238 -2.56 -15.46 19.88
CA GLY A 238 -2.83 -15.06 21.27
C GLY A 238 -1.60 -14.60 22.06
N LYS A 239 -0.53 -14.16 21.37
CA LYS A 239 0.76 -13.75 21.97
C LYS A 239 0.80 -12.25 22.31
N GLY A 240 -0.35 -11.58 22.40
CA GLY A 240 -0.47 -10.17 22.74
C GLY A 240 -0.22 -9.21 21.57
N THR A 241 -0.26 -7.92 21.86
CA THR A 241 -0.26 -6.84 20.86
C THR A 241 1.02 -6.73 20.03
N ALA A 242 2.14 -7.25 20.53
CA ALA A 242 3.38 -7.27 19.74
C ALA A 242 3.28 -8.17 18.50
N GLN A 243 2.47 -9.22 18.58
CA GLN A 243 2.19 -10.14 17.47
C GLN A 243 0.88 -9.80 16.76
N TRP A 244 -0.13 -9.32 17.51
CA TRP A 244 -1.46 -9.06 16.98
C TRP A 244 -1.96 -7.65 17.37
N PRO A 245 -1.54 -6.58 16.68
CA PRO A 245 -2.10 -5.24 16.87
C PRO A 245 -3.40 -5.01 16.10
N PHE A 246 -3.89 -6.00 15.37
CA PHE A 246 -4.95 -5.92 14.36
C PHE A 246 -6.38 -6.03 14.92
N ASP A 247 -6.60 -5.68 16.18
CA ASP A 247 -7.89 -5.46 16.81
C ASP A 247 -8.26 -3.96 16.91
N LYS A 248 -7.52 -3.12 16.17
CA LYS A 248 -7.68 -1.67 16.08
C LYS A 248 -7.92 -1.22 14.65
N PRO A 249 -8.53 -0.03 14.45
CA PRO A 249 -8.79 0.47 13.11
C PRO A 249 -7.52 0.69 12.30
N GLN A 250 -7.62 0.39 11.01
CA GLN A 250 -6.60 0.71 10.01
C GLN A 250 -7.20 1.47 8.83
N PHE A 251 -6.42 2.32 8.22
CA PHE A 251 -6.77 3.04 7.00
C PHE A 251 -6.06 2.43 5.79
N LEU A 252 -6.68 2.52 4.62
CA LEU A 252 -6.16 1.99 3.36
C LEU A 252 -5.25 3.01 2.67
N ILE A 253 -4.24 2.49 1.97
CA ILE A 253 -3.28 3.26 1.19
C ILE A 253 -3.15 2.64 -0.20
N LEU A 254 -3.18 3.50 -1.23
CA LEU A 254 -2.89 3.17 -2.62
C LEU A 254 -1.76 4.05 -3.10
N ASN A 255 -0.66 3.48 -3.57
CA ASN A 255 0.46 4.28 -4.07
C ASN A 255 1.24 3.57 -5.17
N LEU A 256 1.98 4.37 -5.92
CA LEU A 256 3.02 3.89 -6.83
C LEU A 256 4.34 4.55 -6.43
N ALA A 257 5.18 3.81 -5.71
CA ALA A 257 6.53 4.24 -5.39
C ALA A 257 7.49 4.01 -6.57
N ILE A 258 8.58 4.76 -6.62
CA ILE A 258 9.62 4.68 -7.64
C ILE A 258 10.96 4.49 -6.97
N GLY A 259 11.71 3.48 -7.42
CA GLY A 259 12.99 3.11 -6.84
C GLY A 259 12.84 2.55 -5.42
N GLY A 260 13.75 2.94 -4.55
CA GLY A 260 13.74 2.46 -3.17
C GLY A 260 14.19 1.01 -3.03
N ASP A 261 13.94 0.46 -1.85
CA ASP A 261 14.46 -0.86 -1.45
C ASP A 261 13.88 -2.00 -2.30
N LEU A 262 12.61 -1.94 -2.66
CA LEU A 262 11.95 -2.95 -3.48
C LEU A 262 11.82 -2.56 -4.96
N GLY A 263 11.68 -1.27 -5.29
CA GLY A 263 11.69 -0.81 -6.69
C GLY A 263 13.06 -0.92 -7.35
N GLY A 264 14.14 -0.75 -6.59
CA GLY A 264 15.52 -0.90 -7.06
C GLY A 264 15.96 0.18 -8.05
N GLU A 265 16.76 -0.19 -9.03
CA GLU A 265 17.18 0.71 -10.10
C GLU A 265 16.00 1.13 -10.97
N VAL A 266 16.01 2.38 -11.44
CA VAL A 266 14.91 2.94 -12.24
C VAL A 266 15.33 3.05 -13.69
N ASP A 267 14.54 2.46 -14.57
CA ASP A 267 14.66 2.67 -16.01
C ASP A 267 13.84 3.89 -16.43
N ASP A 268 14.52 4.97 -16.72
CA ASP A 268 13.87 6.23 -17.10
C ASP A 268 13.02 6.16 -18.36
N ARG A 269 13.20 5.15 -19.19
CA ARG A 269 12.47 4.95 -20.46
C ARG A 269 11.02 4.48 -20.27
N ILE A 270 10.66 4.03 -19.05
CA ILE A 270 9.32 3.54 -18.75
C ILE A 270 8.31 4.67 -18.56
N PHE A 271 8.76 5.91 -18.28
CA PHE A 271 7.86 7.01 -17.96
C PHE A 271 7.24 7.71 -19.17
N PRO A 272 5.98 8.15 -19.07
CA PRO A 272 5.07 7.97 -17.93
C PRO A 272 4.54 6.54 -17.85
N ILE A 273 4.33 6.03 -16.62
CA ILE A 273 3.78 4.70 -16.40
C ILE A 273 2.60 4.75 -15.44
N GLY A 274 1.53 4.01 -15.75
CA GLY A 274 0.26 4.03 -15.02
C GLY A 274 -0.01 2.78 -14.21
N TYR A 275 -0.54 2.96 -13.02
CA TYR A 275 -1.15 1.96 -12.15
C TYR A 275 -2.67 2.15 -12.21
N GLU A 276 -3.39 1.19 -12.79
CA GLU A 276 -4.83 1.27 -13.01
C GLU A 276 -5.58 0.53 -11.90
N ILE A 277 -6.53 1.19 -11.23
CA ILE A 277 -7.38 0.61 -10.20
C ILE A 277 -8.83 0.77 -10.62
N ASP A 278 -9.53 -0.36 -10.80
CA ASP A 278 -10.91 -0.42 -11.29
C ASP A 278 -11.90 -0.10 -10.18
N TYR A 279 -11.71 -0.74 -9.02
CA TYR A 279 -12.50 -0.45 -7.83
C TYR A 279 -11.76 -0.82 -6.54
N VAL A 280 -12.25 -0.25 -5.44
CA VAL A 280 -11.96 -0.65 -4.06
C VAL A 280 -13.27 -0.94 -3.35
N ARG A 281 -13.40 -2.10 -2.74
CA ARG A 281 -14.60 -2.54 -2.02
C ARG A 281 -14.23 -3.13 -0.66
N VAL A 282 -14.94 -2.70 0.38
CA VAL A 282 -14.79 -3.23 1.74
C VAL A 282 -16.13 -3.76 2.22
N TYR A 283 -16.10 -4.99 2.70
CA TYR A 283 -17.28 -5.71 3.21
C TYR A 283 -17.04 -6.07 4.68
N GLN A 284 -18.06 -5.96 5.49
CA GLN A 284 -18.03 -6.33 6.91
C GLN A 284 -19.25 -7.14 7.31
N ASP A 285 -19.14 -7.87 8.41
CA ASP A 285 -20.25 -8.53 9.07
C ASP A 285 -21.34 -7.51 9.43
N LYS A 286 -22.58 -7.90 9.26
CA LYS A 286 -23.77 -7.08 9.57
C LYS A 286 -24.06 -6.93 11.06
N ARG A 287 -23.36 -7.70 11.92
CA ARG A 287 -23.65 -7.78 13.36
C ARG A 287 -22.89 -6.73 14.16
#